data_774030e8363b6efa2c73ff215c5971f6
#
_entry.id   774030e8363b6efa2c73ff215c5971f6
#
_cell.length_a   1.000
_cell.length_b   1.000
_cell.length_c   1.000
_cell.angle_alpha   90.00
_cell.angle_beta   90.00
_cell.angle_gamma   90.00
#
_symmetry.space_group_name_H-M   'P 1'
#
loop_
_entity.id
_entity.type
_entity.pdbx_description
1 polymer ?
#
loop_
_entity_poly.entity_id
_entity_poly.type
_entity_poly.pdbx_seq_one_letter_code
_entity_poly.pdbx_strand_id
1 'polypeptide(L)'
;MNKAVVLAEWRRAAESLGAAESCRRDGYYADAISRTYYAILHAAKAALQLRDIAAESHAAVKRLFGLHLVQTGLVEAEWGAYIGIGLDARLTADYDAETSFSDADAQDECDRAKTFLKRIGDLLLTNGFTAEELRIEVLGS
;
A
#
# COMPACT_ATOMS: atom_id res chain seq x y z
N MET A 1 5.24 -13.13 -15.82
CA MET A 1 5.50 -12.40 -14.57
C MET A 1 6.97 -12.37 -14.24
N ASN A 2 7.49 -11.24 -13.82
CA ASN A 2 8.87 -11.09 -13.38
C ASN A 2 8.89 -10.99 -11.84
N LYS A 3 9.31 -12.06 -11.16
CA LYS A 3 9.32 -12.10 -9.69
C LYS A 3 10.19 -10.99 -9.07
N ALA A 4 11.31 -10.65 -9.70
CA ALA A 4 12.21 -9.62 -9.17
C ALA A 4 11.51 -8.25 -9.12
N VAL A 5 10.72 -7.92 -10.14
CA VAL A 5 9.96 -6.66 -10.17
C VAL A 5 8.86 -6.65 -9.13
N VAL A 6 8.11 -7.74 -8.99
CA VAL A 6 7.08 -7.89 -7.96
C VAL A 6 7.69 -7.69 -6.58
N LEU A 7 8.81 -8.37 -6.30
CA LEU A 7 9.47 -8.26 -5.00
C LEU A 7 10.02 -6.86 -4.73
N ALA A 8 10.53 -6.18 -5.76
CA ALA A 8 11.02 -4.80 -5.59
C ALA A 8 9.90 -3.87 -5.15
N GLU A 9 8.74 -3.96 -5.78
CA GLU A 9 7.56 -3.16 -5.40
C GLU A 9 7.06 -3.54 -4.01
N TRP A 10 6.99 -4.82 -3.71
CA TRP A 10 6.57 -5.29 -2.39
C TRP A 10 7.49 -4.79 -1.28
N ARG A 11 8.81 -4.87 -1.47
CA ARG A 11 9.79 -4.40 -0.49
C ARG A 11 9.69 -2.90 -0.27
N ARG A 12 9.43 -2.15 -1.33
CA ARG A 12 9.20 -0.71 -1.21
C ARG A 12 7.92 -0.42 -0.41
N ALA A 13 6.88 -1.22 -0.61
CA ALA A 13 5.65 -1.09 0.18
C ALA A 13 5.92 -1.33 1.67
N ALA A 14 6.62 -2.41 2.01
CA ALA A 14 6.96 -2.74 3.38
C ALA A 14 7.85 -1.67 4.03
N GLU A 15 8.84 -1.16 3.28
CA GLU A 15 9.71 -0.06 3.73
C GLU A 15 8.91 1.20 4.02
N SER A 16 7.98 1.56 3.12
CA SER A 16 7.13 2.75 3.30
C SER A 16 6.24 2.62 4.53
N LEU A 17 5.70 1.43 4.79
CA LEU A 17 4.91 1.18 6.01
C LEU A 17 5.76 1.33 7.26
N GLY A 18 6.97 0.79 7.26
CA GLY A 18 7.91 0.94 8.38
C GLY A 18 8.27 2.41 8.63
N ALA A 19 8.49 3.18 7.57
CA ALA A 19 8.74 4.63 7.67
C ALA A 19 7.52 5.37 8.25
N ALA A 20 6.31 5.00 7.84
CA ALA A 20 5.09 5.59 8.38
C ALA A 20 4.98 5.35 9.88
N GLU A 21 5.22 4.13 10.33
CA GLU A 21 5.15 3.79 11.76
C GLU A 21 6.21 4.53 12.57
N SER A 22 7.43 4.69 12.04
CA SER A 22 8.49 5.49 12.66
C SER A 22 8.09 6.96 12.78
N CYS A 23 7.55 7.55 11.72
CA CYS A 23 7.08 8.92 11.72
C CYS A 23 5.98 9.12 12.79
N ARG A 24 5.05 8.18 12.88
CA ARG A 24 3.98 8.25 13.88
C ARG A 24 4.55 8.23 15.30
N ARG A 25 5.46 7.31 15.59
CA ARG A 25 6.08 7.21 16.93
C ARG A 25 6.81 8.48 17.33
N ASP A 26 7.41 9.17 16.35
CA ASP A 26 8.15 10.40 16.58
C ASP A 26 7.28 11.66 16.54
N GLY A 27 5.97 11.53 16.32
CA GLY A 27 5.03 12.64 16.31
C GLY A 27 4.89 13.36 14.98
N TYR A 28 5.47 12.84 13.90
CA TYR A 28 5.36 13.40 12.54
C TYR A 28 4.14 12.82 11.84
N TYR A 29 2.95 13.22 12.26
CA TYR A 29 1.69 12.57 11.85
C TYR A 29 1.35 12.80 10.38
N ALA A 30 1.53 14.00 9.86
CA ALA A 30 1.29 14.27 8.45
C ALA A 30 2.23 13.45 7.55
N ASP A 31 3.52 13.39 7.92
CA ASP A 31 4.50 12.57 7.18
C ASP A 31 4.16 11.08 7.27
N ALA A 32 3.69 10.61 8.43
CA ALA A 32 3.24 9.23 8.58
C ALA A 32 2.10 8.91 7.60
N ILE A 33 1.11 9.78 7.50
CA ILE A 33 -0.04 9.60 6.60
C ILE A 33 0.41 9.57 5.15
N SER A 34 1.34 10.45 4.76
CA SER A 34 1.90 10.43 3.40
C SER A 34 2.58 9.10 3.09
N ARG A 35 3.36 8.57 4.02
CA ARG A 35 4.06 7.30 3.84
C ARG A 35 3.11 6.10 3.75
N THR A 36 1.99 6.11 4.45
CA THR A 36 1.00 5.03 4.36
C THR A 36 0.43 4.93 2.94
N TYR A 37 0.22 6.05 2.27
CA TYR A 37 -0.24 6.04 0.88
C TYR A 37 0.77 5.35 -0.03
N TYR A 38 2.07 5.64 0.11
CA TYR A 38 3.10 4.99 -0.70
C TYR A 38 3.21 3.49 -0.43
N ALA A 39 2.94 3.06 0.80
CA ALA A 39 2.86 1.64 1.10
C ALA A 39 1.75 0.96 0.30
N ILE A 40 0.56 1.55 0.29
CA ILE A 40 -0.58 1.04 -0.49
C ILE A 40 -0.28 1.07 -1.98
N LEU A 41 0.28 2.17 -2.48
CA LEU A 41 0.61 2.34 -3.90
C LEU A 41 1.57 1.25 -4.39
N HIS A 42 2.67 1.03 -3.68
CA HIS A 42 3.65 0.04 -4.08
C HIS A 42 3.14 -1.39 -3.94
N ALA A 43 2.32 -1.68 -2.94
CA ALA A 43 1.66 -2.98 -2.82
C ALA A 43 0.70 -3.23 -4.00
N ALA A 44 -0.07 -2.21 -4.39
CA ALA A 44 -0.94 -2.30 -5.56
C ALA A 44 -0.13 -2.52 -6.85
N LYS A 45 1.00 -1.85 -6.99
CA LYS A 45 1.90 -2.04 -8.14
C LYS A 45 2.49 -3.46 -8.16
N ALA A 46 2.84 -4.01 -6.99
CA ALA A 46 3.30 -5.40 -6.91
C ALA A 46 2.22 -6.37 -7.41
N ALA A 47 0.98 -6.17 -6.99
CA ALA A 47 -0.14 -6.98 -7.43
C ALA A 47 -0.37 -6.88 -8.95
N LEU A 48 -0.26 -5.67 -9.51
CA LEU A 48 -0.38 -5.47 -10.96
C LEU A 48 0.75 -6.16 -11.73
N GLN A 49 1.94 -6.22 -11.18
CA GLN A 49 3.07 -6.90 -11.81
C GLN A 49 2.89 -8.42 -11.87
N LEU A 50 2.00 -9.02 -11.07
CA LEU A 50 1.61 -10.41 -11.26
C LEU A 50 1.03 -10.65 -12.66
N ARG A 51 0.41 -9.62 -13.24
CA ARG A 51 -0.21 -9.65 -14.57
C ARG A 51 0.65 -8.95 -15.62
N ASP A 52 1.93 -8.68 -15.33
CA ASP A 52 2.86 -7.96 -16.21
C ASP A 52 2.36 -6.55 -16.57
N ILE A 53 1.64 -5.90 -15.64
CA ILE A 53 1.11 -4.56 -15.85
C ILE A 53 1.97 -3.56 -15.09
N ALA A 54 2.63 -2.66 -15.82
CA ALA A 54 3.35 -1.53 -15.27
C ALA A 54 2.41 -0.31 -15.26
N ALA A 55 2.28 0.35 -14.11
CA ALA A 55 1.46 1.55 -13.96
C ALA A 55 2.32 2.67 -13.36
N GLU A 56 2.42 3.79 -14.08
CA GLU A 56 3.34 4.87 -13.72
C GLU A 56 2.67 6.02 -12.95
N SER A 57 1.38 6.25 -13.17
CA SER A 57 0.67 7.33 -12.48
C SER A 57 -0.27 6.78 -11.40
N HIS A 58 -0.59 7.61 -10.40
CA HIS A 58 -1.55 7.27 -9.35
C HIS A 58 -2.92 6.89 -9.95
N ALA A 59 -3.39 7.67 -10.94
CA ALA A 59 -4.65 7.39 -11.62
C ALA A 59 -4.62 6.07 -12.37
N ALA A 60 -3.50 5.74 -13.03
CA ALA A 60 -3.33 4.47 -13.73
C ALA A 60 -3.33 3.29 -12.77
N VAL A 61 -2.64 3.41 -11.63
CA VAL A 61 -2.63 2.34 -10.61
C VAL A 61 -4.05 2.04 -10.14
N LYS A 62 -4.81 3.07 -9.76
CA LYS A 62 -6.17 2.90 -9.28
C LYS A 62 -7.07 2.26 -10.35
N ARG A 63 -7.02 2.77 -11.59
CA ARG A 63 -7.85 2.27 -12.69
C ARG A 63 -7.52 0.84 -13.06
N LEU A 64 -6.22 0.53 -13.20
CA LEU A 64 -5.76 -0.79 -13.62
C LEU A 64 -5.97 -1.83 -12.50
N PHE A 65 -5.81 -1.43 -11.24
CA PHE A 65 -6.12 -2.30 -10.10
C PHE A 65 -7.60 -2.72 -10.14
N GLY A 66 -8.50 -1.79 -10.34
CA GLY A 66 -9.92 -2.08 -10.47
C GLY A 66 -10.21 -3.02 -11.65
N LEU A 67 -9.63 -2.73 -12.81
CA LEU A 67 -9.88 -3.48 -14.03
C LEU A 67 -9.31 -4.90 -13.97
N HIS A 68 -8.07 -5.06 -13.53
CA HIS A 68 -7.35 -6.33 -13.64
C HIS A 68 -7.36 -7.18 -12.39
N LEU A 69 -7.65 -6.62 -11.22
CA LEU A 69 -7.66 -7.37 -9.97
C LEU A 69 -9.05 -7.47 -9.36
N VAL A 70 -9.81 -6.38 -9.34
CA VAL A 70 -11.17 -6.38 -8.77
C VAL A 70 -12.18 -7.01 -9.73
N GLN A 71 -12.26 -6.52 -10.97
CA GLN A 71 -13.25 -7.02 -11.94
C GLN A 71 -13.01 -8.47 -12.34
N THR A 72 -11.78 -8.94 -12.25
CA THR A 72 -11.43 -10.34 -12.51
C THR A 72 -11.67 -11.27 -11.32
N GLY A 73 -12.06 -10.71 -10.17
CA GLY A 73 -12.34 -11.50 -8.97
C GLY A 73 -11.13 -11.94 -8.17
N LEU A 74 -9.94 -11.44 -8.49
CA LEU A 74 -8.73 -11.78 -7.74
C LEU A 74 -8.70 -11.17 -6.35
N VAL A 75 -9.25 -9.96 -6.21
CA VAL A 75 -9.40 -9.27 -4.92
C VAL A 75 -10.79 -8.65 -4.83
N GLU A 76 -11.26 -8.42 -3.62
CA GLU A 76 -12.56 -7.83 -3.34
C GLU A 76 -12.57 -6.33 -3.69
N ALA A 77 -13.74 -5.80 -4.02
CA ALA A 77 -13.91 -4.40 -4.46
C ALA A 77 -13.44 -3.39 -3.41
N GLU A 78 -13.56 -3.71 -2.12
CA GLU A 78 -13.14 -2.82 -1.02
C GLU A 78 -11.66 -2.42 -1.13
N TRP A 79 -10.81 -3.32 -1.61
CA TRP A 79 -9.37 -3.06 -1.71
C TRP A 79 -9.03 -2.02 -2.77
N GLY A 80 -9.81 -1.96 -3.84
CA GLY A 80 -9.68 -0.87 -4.82
C GLY A 80 -9.99 0.49 -4.21
N ALA A 81 -10.99 0.55 -3.32
CA ALA A 81 -11.35 1.79 -2.61
C ALA A 81 -10.22 2.30 -1.71
N TYR A 82 -9.43 1.42 -1.12
CA TYR A 82 -8.30 1.79 -0.25
C TYR A 82 -7.29 2.70 -0.95
N ILE A 83 -7.06 2.49 -2.24
CA ILE A 83 -6.13 3.32 -3.02
C ILE A 83 -6.61 4.76 -3.08
N GLY A 84 -7.91 4.97 -3.35
CA GLY A 84 -8.49 6.31 -3.41
C GLY A 84 -8.51 7.00 -2.06
N ILE A 85 -8.89 6.28 -1.00
CA ILE A 85 -8.92 6.81 0.37
C ILE A 85 -7.50 7.23 0.80
N GLY A 86 -6.50 6.39 0.52
CA GLY A 86 -5.11 6.69 0.83
C GLY A 86 -4.59 7.92 0.08
N LEU A 87 -4.95 8.06 -1.20
CA LEU A 87 -4.56 9.24 -1.98
C LEU A 87 -5.16 10.52 -1.41
N ASP A 88 -6.44 10.51 -1.06
CA ASP A 88 -7.11 11.68 -0.49
C ASP A 88 -6.45 12.10 0.83
N ALA A 89 -6.15 11.15 1.70
CA ALA A 89 -5.47 11.41 2.97
C ALA A 89 -4.06 12.00 2.73
N ARG A 90 -3.31 11.45 1.79
CA ARG A 90 -1.97 11.94 1.43
C ARG A 90 -2.01 13.37 0.91
N LEU A 91 -2.97 13.69 0.02
CA LEU A 91 -3.09 15.04 -0.52
C LEU A 91 -3.37 16.07 0.58
N THR A 92 -4.22 15.74 1.53
CA THR A 92 -4.48 16.60 2.68
C THR A 92 -3.23 16.76 3.54
N ALA A 93 -2.53 15.66 3.83
CA ALA A 93 -1.34 15.67 4.68
C ALA A 93 -0.20 16.47 4.05
N ASP A 94 -0.02 16.38 2.73
CA ASP A 94 1.11 17.02 2.04
C ASP A 94 0.85 18.49 1.72
N TYR A 95 -0.41 18.87 1.43
CA TYR A 95 -0.71 20.17 0.84
C TYR A 95 -1.60 21.08 1.68
N ASP A 96 -2.22 20.58 2.75
CA ASP A 96 -3.03 21.39 3.65
C ASP A 96 -2.30 21.65 4.96
N ALA A 97 -1.52 22.73 4.99
CA ALA A 97 -0.73 23.07 6.17
C ALA A 97 -1.59 23.50 7.37
N GLU A 98 -2.85 23.87 7.15
CA GLU A 98 -3.76 24.27 8.23
C GLU A 98 -4.41 23.09 8.93
N THR A 99 -4.48 21.92 8.27
CA THR A 99 -5.05 20.72 8.89
C THR A 99 -4.05 20.12 9.87
N SER A 100 -4.50 19.92 11.11
CA SER A 100 -3.74 19.22 12.15
C SER A 100 -4.16 17.76 12.18
N PHE A 101 -3.18 16.87 12.30
CA PHE A 101 -3.42 15.45 12.46
C PHE A 101 -3.01 14.99 13.85
N SER A 102 -3.81 14.09 14.43
CA SER A 102 -3.52 13.47 15.71
C SER A 102 -2.79 12.14 15.52
N ASP A 103 -2.29 11.59 16.63
CA ASP A 103 -1.76 10.22 16.65
C ASP A 103 -2.83 9.22 16.19
N ALA A 104 -4.08 9.40 16.60
CA ALA A 104 -5.17 8.52 16.19
C ALA A 104 -5.40 8.56 14.68
N ASP A 105 -5.32 9.74 14.06
CA ASP A 105 -5.44 9.87 12.60
C ASP A 105 -4.34 9.09 11.89
N ALA A 106 -3.10 9.24 12.33
CA ALA A 106 -1.96 8.54 11.76
C ALA A 106 -2.05 7.03 12.00
N GLN A 107 -2.51 6.61 13.19
CA GLN A 107 -2.70 5.20 13.51
C GLN A 107 -3.74 4.55 12.58
N ASP A 108 -4.86 5.24 12.34
CA ASP A 108 -5.91 4.73 11.45
C ASP A 108 -5.37 4.50 10.03
N GLU A 109 -4.57 5.43 9.51
CA GLU A 109 -3.98 5.27 8.20
C GLU A 109 -2.90 4.17 8.17
N CYS A 110 -2.09 4.04 9.22
CA CYS A 110 -1.14 2.94 9.34
C CYS A 110 -1.86 1.59 9.37
N ASP A 111 -2.95 1.47 10.12
CA ASP A 111 -3.74 0.24 10.20
C ASP A 111 -4.36 -0.11 8.84
N ARG A 112 -4.87 0.89 8.12
CA ARG A 112 -5.42 0.71 6.78
C ARG A 112 -4.36 0.19 5.81
N ALA A 113 -3.17 0.80 5.82
CA ALA A 113 -2.07 0.37 4.97
C ALA A 113 -1.61 -1.05 5.31
N LYS A 114 -1.50 -1.36 6.60
CA LYS A 114 -1.11 -2.69 7.08
C LYS A 114 -2.11 -3.76 6.62
N THR A 115 -3.40 -3.48 6.74
CA THR A 115 -4.47 -4.39 6.29
C THR A 115 -4.39 -4.61 4.78
N PHE A 116 -4.15 -3.54 4.02
CA PHE A 116 -3.99 -3.64 2.57
C PHE A 116 -2.78 -4.52 2.19
N LEU A 117 -1.63 -4.30 2.84
CA LEU A 117 -0.44 -5.10 2.58
C LEU A 117 -0.66 -6.57 2.93
N LYS A 118 -1.39 -6.87 4.01
CA LYS A 118 -1.72 -8.26 4.34
C LYS A 118 -2.54 -8.92 3.24
N ARG A 119 -3.53 -8.20 2.70
CA ARG A 119 -4.35 -8.75 1.61
C ARG A 119 -3.52 -9.00 0.36
N ILE A 120 -2.67 -8.06 -0.03
CA ILE A 120 -1.80 -8.24 -1.20
C ILE A 120 -0.77 -9.35 -0.94
N GLY A 121 -0.21 -9.43 0.27
CA GLY A 121 0.67 -10.53 0.66
C GLY A 121 0.02 -11.89 0.46
N ASP A 122 -1.24 -12.05 0.87
CA ASP A 122 -2.00 -13.28 0.65
C ASP A 122 -2.15 -13.60 -0.84
N LEU A 123 -2.42 -12.59 -1.65
CA LEU A 123 -2.50 -12.75 -3.10
C LEU A 123 -1.15 -13.24 -3.68
N LEU A 124 -0.04 -12.65 -3.24
CA LEU A 124 1.28 -13.05 -3.69
C LEU A 124 1.61 -14.49 -3.26
N LEU A 125 1.28 -14.87 -2.03
CA LEU A 125 1.48 -16.24 -1.53
C LEU A 125 0.74 -17.27 -2.36
N THR A 126 -0.46 -16.96 -2.85
CA THR A 126 -1.22 -17.88 -3.70
C THR A 126 -0.75 -17.88 -5.14
N ASN A 127 0.20 -17.01 -5.49
CA ASN A 127 0.76 -16.86 -6.85
C ASN A 127 2.25 -17.17 -6.93
N GLY A 128 2.73 -18.06 -6.07
CA GLY A 128 4.07 -18.62 -6.19
C GLY A 128 5.16 -17.92 -5.39
N PHE A 129 4.79 -17.01 -4.50
CA PHE A 129 5.74 -16.35 -3.58
C PHE A 129 5.74 -17.08 -2.24
N THR A 130 6.87 -17.02 -1.53
CA THR A 130 6.99 -17.59 -0.19
C THR A 130 6.93 -16.49 0.86
N ALA A 131 6.57 -16.87 2.09
CA ALA A 131 6.58 -15.96 3.22
C ALA A 131 7.98 -15.38 3.47
N GLU A 132 9.01 -16.18 3.23
CA GLU A 132 10.40 -15.72 3.36
C GLU A 132 10.76 -14.65 2.34
N GLU A 133 10.38 -14.85 1.07
CA GLU A 133 10.59 -13.86 0.01
C GLU A 133 9.92 -12.53 0.34
N LEU A 134 8.71 -12.58 0.89
CA LEU A 134 7.92 -11.40 1.22
C LEU A 134 8.27 -10.80 2.59
N ARG A 135 9.04 -11.49 3.42
CA ARG A 135 9.38 -11.07 4.79
C ARG A 135 8.14 -10.75 5.62
N ILE A 136 7.15 -11.64 5.55
CA ILE A 136 5.83 -11.42 6.18
C ILE A 136 5.93 -11.28 7.70
N GLU A 137 6.89 -11.91 8.35
CA GLU A 137 7.15 -11.77 9.78
C GLU A 137 7.40 -10.32 10.20
N VAL A 138 7.91 -9.47 9.31
CA VAL A 138 8.12 -8.04 9.57
C VAL A 138 6.80 -7.28 9.62
N LEU A 139 5.80 -7.74 8.85
CA LEU A 139 4.47 -7.13 8.80
C LEU A 139 3.54 -7.69 9.89
N GLY A 140 3.81 -8.88 10.37
CA GLY A 140 2.91 -9.66 11.21
C GLY A 140 2.91 -9.29 12.68
N SER A 141 3.78 -8.42 13.08
CA SER A 141 3.88 -8.01 14.49
C SER A 141 2.72 -7.13 14.94
#